data_34b72bf69c0acb8d785aa24ad89ee29e
#
_entry.id   34b72bf69c0acb8d785aa24ad89ee29e
#
_cell.length_a   1.000
_cell.length_b   1.000
_cell.length_c   1.000
_cell.angle_alpha   90.00
_cell.angle_beta   90.00
_cell.angle_gamma   90.00
#
_symmetry.space_group_name_H-M   'P 1'
#
loop_
_entity.id
_entity.type
_entity.pdbx_description
1 polymer ?
#
loop_
_entity_poly.entity_id
_entity_poly.type
_entity_poly.pdbx_seq_one_letter_code
_entity_poly.pdbx_strand_id
1 'polypeptide(L)'
;MIILKKNPQKDFVVLNLTDPQLGASEWEDGHTHRAILERTVTELVERVKPDLITVSGDLAWAGQEWAYEMFGLFLDGFQIPWAAVWGNHDNQEGAAFVEKIVGKYSALKNFVYEKGDPALGNGNYVIGVEENGKIVEAFVMIDSHDKAPFVTENGEEKMEWAKLIPAQLVWYKEQIRNLKEMGCASATVIMHIPPFVYSQASKAAYKAGITLSEVTLEEADGDGVWNAGYEQSSGVQYEGIACYPEEDGVFETVLSAGVTKRILVGHDHVNNFIITYQGIQLIYALKAGAGCYWNPKLNGGTVFKLNGSGVYEVKHEYVDVSDLLK
;
A
#
# COMPACT_ATOMS: atom_id res chain seq x y z
N MET A 1 10.27 2.63 -16.47
CA MET A 1 9.70 3.66 -15.54
C MET A 1 8.62 4.45 -16.25
N ILE A 2 7.47 4.53 -15.65
CA ILE A 2 6.31 5.30 -16.11
C ILE A 2 6.50 6.76 -15.66
N ILE A 3 6.23 7.74 -16.51
CA ILE A 3 6.35 9.15 -16.17
C ILE A 3 4.97 9.82 -16.19
N LEU A 4 4.58 10.39 -15.06
CA LEU A 4 3.41 11.24 -14.94
C LEU A 4 3.85 12.70 -14.81
N LYS A 5 3.16 13.60 -15.51
CA LYS A 5 3.51 15.02 -15.55
C LYS A 5 2.76 15.80 -14.47
N LYS A 6 3.50 16.49 -13.62
CA LYS A 6 2.95 17.42 -12.64
C LYS A 6 2.88 18.84 -13.22
N ASN A 7 1.74 19.48 -13.04
CA ASN A 7 1.62 20.92 -13.33
C ASN A 7 2.39 21.71 -12.24
N PRO A 8 3.35 22.58 -12.63
CA PRO A 8 4.13 23.36 -11.66
C PRO A 8 3.30 24.32 -10.79
N GLN A 9 2.09 24.67 -11.23
CA GLN A 9 1.25 25.66 -10.55
C GLN A 9 0.29 25.05 -9.52
N LYS A 10 0.25 23.71 -9.40
CA LYS A 10 -0.61 23.01 -8.45
C LYS A 10 0.11 21.79 -7.87
N ASP A 11 -0.32 21.36 -6.70
CA ASP A 11 0.13 20.09 -6.14
C ASP A 11 -0.27 18.92 -7.04
N PHE A 12 0.50 17.86 -6.98
CA PHE A 12 0.13 16.55 -7.50
C PHE A 12 -0.35 15.71 -6.33
N VAL A 13 -1.54 15.15 -6.44
CA VAL A 13 -2.20 14.40 -5.36
C VAL A 13 -2.25 12.93 -5.72
N VAL A 14 -1.78 12.07 -4.81
CA VAL A 14 -1.92 10.61 -4.93
C VAL A 14 -2.85 10.12 -3.85
N LEU A 15 -3.89 9.38 -4.25
CA LEU A 15 -4.77 8.64 -3.36
C LEU A 15 -4.34 7.17 -3.37
N ASN A 16 -3.92 6.65 -2.23
CA ASN A 16 -3.69 5.22 -2.06
C ASN A 16 -4.91 4.55 -1.42
N LEU A 17 -5.35 3.48 -2.04
CA LEU A 17 -6.34 2.53 -1.51
C LEU A 17 -5.62 1.24 -1.14
N THR A 18 -6.10 0.50 -0.16
CA THR A 18 -5.56 -0.81 0.21
C THR A 18 -6.67 -1.76 0.60
N ASP A 19 -6.48 -3.03 0.33
CA ASP A 19 -7.34 -4.11 0.82
C ASP A 19 -8.85 -3.92 0.53
N PRO A 20 -9.26 -3.47 -0.67
CA PRO A 20 -10.69 -3.41 -1.01
C PRO A 20 -11.36 -4.77 -0.96
N GLN A 21 -10.70 -5.80 -1.42
CA GLN A 21 -10.86 -7.25 -1.18
C GLN A 21 -12.31 -7.77 -1.23
N LEU A 22 -13.13 -7.24 -2.14
CA LEU A 22 -14.48 -7.78 -2.36
C LEU A 22 -14.43 -9.09 -3.15
N GLY A 23 -15.25 -10.05 -2.73
CA GLY A 23 -15.51 -11.26 -3.49
C GLY A 23 -16.55 -11.04 -4.60
N ALA A 24 -16.71 -12.04 -5.49
CA ALA A 24 -17.64 -11.93 -6.62
C ALA A 24 -19.09 -11.70 -6.17
N SER A 25 -19.54 -12.40 -5.12
CA SER A 25 -20.91 -12.21 -4.57
C SER A 25 -21.10 -10.83 -3.94
N GLU A 26 -20.04 -10.21 -3.44
CA GLU A 26 -20.11 -8.89 -2.83
C GLU A 26 -20.20 -7.75 -3.86
N TRP A 27 -19.89 -8.03 -5.12
CA TRP A 27 -20.10 -7.10 -6.24
C TRP A 27 -21.52 -7.13 -6.81
N GLU A 28 -22.39 -8.04 -6.34
CA GLU A 28 -23.78 -8.09 -6.78
C GLU A 28 -24.53 -6.78 -6.41
N ASP A 29 -25.53 -6.44 -7.23
CA ASP A 29 -26.31 -5.22 -7.03
C ASP A 29 -27.05 -5.24 -5.69
N GLY A 30 -26.91 -4.15 -4.92
CA GLY A 30 -27.52 -3.99 -3.61
C GLY A 30 -26.74 -4.62 -2.45
N HIS A 31 -25.56 -5.21 -2.70
CA HIS A 31 -24.71 -5.70 -1.60
C HIS A 31 -24.10 -4.55 -0.81
N THR A 32 -24.21 -4.61 0.52
CA THR A 32 -23.74 -3.53 1.42
C THR A 32 -22.23 -3.25 1.28
N HIS A 33 -21.41 -4.30 1.17
CA HIS A 33 -19.94 -4.12 1.03
C HIS A 33 -19.57 -3.38 -0.25
N ARG A 34 -20.24 -3.68 -1.37
CA ARG A 34 -20.09 -2.91 -2.61
C ARG A 34 -20.46 -1.45 -2.41
N ALA A 35 -21.64 -1.19 -1.81
CA ALA A 35 -22.09 0.18 -1.57
C ALA A 35 -21.11 0.96 -0.68
N ILE A 36 -20.51 0.31 0.32
CA ILE A 36 -19.47 0.91 1.19
C ILE A 36 -18.22 1.24 0.38
N LEU A 37 -17.71 0.31 -0.41
CA LEU A 37 -16.50 0.55 -1.22
C LEU A 37 -16.73 1.65 -2.26
N GLU A 38 -17.83 1.58 -3.02
CA GLU A 38 -18.19 2.57 -4.04
C GLU A 38 -18.31 3.97 -3.41
N ARG A 39 -19.01 4.10 -2.29
CA ARG A 39 -19.12 5.37 -1.55
C ARG A 39 -17.77 5.86 -1.05
N THR A 40 -16.98 5.00 -0.42
CA THR A 40 -15.68 5.35 0.12
C THR A 40 -14.77 5.94 -0.96
N VAL A 41 -14.62 5.23 -2.07
CA VAL A 41 -13.73 5.67 -3.15
C VAL A 41 -14.28 6.92 -3.86
N THR A 42 -15.60 6.97 -4.11
CA THR A 42 -16.21 8.14 -4.78
C THR A 42 -16.05 9.40 -3.96
N GLU A 43 -16.36 9.37 -2.66
CA GLU A 43 -16.19 10.53 -1.77
C GLU A 43 -14.71 10.96 -1.66
N LEU A 44 -13.79 10.00 -1.59
CA LEU A 44 -12.36 10.31 -1.59
C LEU A 44 -11.93 11.00 -2.88
N VAL A 45 -12.29 10.46 -4.03
CA VAL A 45 -11.94 11.05 -5.34
C VAL A 45 -12.52 12.46 -5.48
N GLU A 46 -13.77 12.67 -5.10
CA GLU A 46 -14.40 14.00 -5.16
C GLU A 46 -13.75 15.02 -4.22
N ARG A 47 -13.38 14.58 -3.01
CA ARG A 47 -12.81 15.44 -1.97
C ARG A 47 -11.36 15.81 -2.23
N VAL A 48 -10.52 14.81 -2.59
CA VAL A 48 -9.07 15.02 -2.73
C VAL A 48 -8.63 15.32 -4.15
N LYS A 49 -9.44 14.96 -5.16
CA LYS A 49 -9.19 15.17 -6.59
C LYS A 49 -7.81 14.67 -7.01
N PRO A 50 -7.54 13.35 -6.90
CA PRO A 50 -6.23 12.81 -7.12
C PRO A 50 -5.82 12.90 -8.61
N ASP A 51 -4.52 13.07 -8.84
CA ASP A 51 -3.89 12.97 -10.16
C ASP A 51 -3.42 11.55 -10.47
N LEU A 52 -3.33 10.69 -9.42
CA LEU A 52 -3.01 9.26 -9.48
C LEU A 52 -3.74 8.52 -8.35
N ILE A 53 -4.30 7.36 -8.65
CA ILE A 53 -4.77 6.41 -7.65
C ILE A 53 -3.76 5.24 -7.62
N THR A 54 -3.30 4.84 -6.43
CA THR A 54 -2.51 3.62 -6.24
C THR A 54 -3.29 2.63 -5.40
N VAL A 55 -3.13 1.33 -5.66
CA VAL A 55 -3.70 0.26 -4.83
C VAL A 55 -2.56 -0.57 -4.28
N SER A 56 -2.45 -0.63 -2.96
CA SER A 56 -1.35 -1.34 -2.29
C SER A 56 -1.70 -2.79 -1.92
N GLY A 57 -2.36 -3.51 -2.85
CA GLY A 57 -2.59 -4.94 -2.78
C GLY A 57 -3.97 -5.35 -2.27
N ASP A 58 -4.21 -6.65 -2.37
CA ASP A 58 -5.47 -7.33 -2.03
C ASP A 58 -6.69 -6.68 -2.70
N LEU A 59 -6.61 -6.60 -4.04
CA LEU A 59 -7.63 -5.94 -4.87
C LEU A 59 -8.97 -6.66 -4.78
N ALA A 60 -8.95 -8.01 -4.72
CA ALA A 60 -10.10 -8.86 -4.57
C ALA A 60 -9.70 -10.20 -3.93
N TRP A 61 -10.67 -11.12 -3.74
CA TRP A 61 -10.39 -12.46 -3.28
C TRP A 61 -9.75 -13.32 -4.38
N ALA A 62 -8.76 -14.14 -3.98
CA ALA A 62 -8.04 -15.06 -4.85
C ALA A 62 -8.97 -15.90 -5.75
N GLY A 63 -8.57 -16.08 -7.01
CA GLY A 63 -9.29 -16.90 -7.99
C GLY A 63 -10.61 -16.31 -8.51
N GLN A 64 -11.09 -15.22 -7.94
CA GLN A 64 -12.40 -14.62 -8.31
C GLN A 64 -12.25 -13.58 -9.42
N GLU A 65 -11.84 -14.01 -10.60
CA GLU A 65 -11.52 -13.15 -11.76
C GLU A 65 -12.54 -12.04 -12.03
N TRP A 66 -13.82 -12.34 -11.87
CA TRP A 66 -14.89 -11.36 -12.08
C TRP A 66 -14.84 -10.21 -11.07
N ALA A 67 -14.48 -10.49 -9.82
CA ALA A 67 -14.33 -9.45 -8.79
C ALA A 67 -13.20 -8.47 -9.14
N TYR A 68 -12.06 -8.97 -9.62
CA TYR A 68 -10.98 -8.12 -10.16
C TYR A 68 -11.46 -7.27 -11.33
N GLU A 69 -12.18 -7.87 -12.26
CA GLU A 69 -12.71 -7.16 -13.44
C GLU A 69 -13.63 -6.01 -13.04
N MET A 70 -14.55 -6.25 -12.11
CA MET A 70 -15.46 -5.23 -11.58
C MET A 70 -14.68 -4.10 -10.88
N PHE A 71 -13.69 -4.42 -10.05
CA PHE A 71 -12.87 -3.42 -9.37
C PHE A 71 -12.07 -2.57 -10.37
N GLY A 72 -11.44 -3.19 -11.36
CA GLY A 72 -10.71 -2.46 -12.40
C GLY A 72 -11.60 -1.53 -13.21
N LEU A 73 -12.80 -1.99 -13.63
CA LEU A 73 -13.79 -1.17 -14.33
C LEU A 73 -14.28 0.00 -13.47
N PHE A 74 -14.49 -0.24 -12.18
CA PHE A 74 -14.91 0.80 -11.23
C PHE A 74 -13.84 1.90 -11.12
N LEU A 75 -12.56 1.55 -10.93
CA LEU A 75 -11.48 2.53 -10.86
C LEU A 75 -11.27 3.27 -12.19
N ASP A 76 -11.33 2.56 -13.32
CA ASP A 76 -11.15 3.17 -14.64
C ASP A 76 -12.24 4.18 -14.98
N GLY A 77 -13.43 3.99 -14.40
CA GLY A 77 -14.58 4.89 -14.53
C GLY A 77 -14.32 6.31 -14.03
N PHE A 78 -13.39 6.52 -13.11
CA PHE A 78 -13.00 7.86 -12.65
C PHE A 78 -12.15 8.63 -13.66
N GLN A 79 -11.63 7.98 -14.70
CA GLN A 79 -10.78 8.57 -15.73
C GLN A 79 -9.48 9.20 -15.16
N ILE A 80 -9.00 8.67 -14.06
CA ILE A 80 -7.76 9.06 -13.39
C ILE A 80 -6.75 7.91 -13.61
N PRO A 81 -5.48 8.20 -13.91
CA PRO A 81 -4.45 7.16 -13.93
C PRO A 81 -4.46 6.36 -12.62
N TRP A 82 -4.43 5.03 -12.72
CA TRP A 82 -4.36 4.19 -11.54
C TRP A 82 -3.37 3.04 -11.71
N ALA A 83 -2.73 2.63 -10.62
CA ALA A 83 -1.66 1.65 -10.57
C ALA A 83 -1.87 0.70 -9.37
N ALA A 84 -1.36 -0.52 -9.44
CA ALA A 84 -1.46 -1.48 -8.34
C ALA A 84 -0.15 -2.22 -8.11
N VAL A 85 0.09 -2.60 -6.85
CA VAL A 85 0.90 -3.76 -6.47
C VAL A 85 -0.03 -4.89 -6.08
N TRP A 86 0.47 -6.12 -6.11
CA TRP A 86 -0.32 -7.30 -5.78
C TRP A 86 -0.11 -7.68 -4.32
N GLY A 87 -1.20 -7.97 -3.63
CA GLY A 87 -1.16 -8.48 -2.26
C GLY A 87 -1.09 -10.02 -2.21
N ASN A 88 -1.13 -10.57 -1.02
CA ASN A 88 -1.06 -12.02 -0.84
C ASN A 88 -2.28 -12.74 -1.42
N HIS A 89 -3.49 -12.19 -1.29
CA HIS A 89 -4.68 -12.79 -1.90
C HIS A 89 -4.67 -12.71 -3.42
N ASP A 90 -4.05 -11.69 -4.00
CA ASP A 90 -3.84 -11.58 -5.44
C ASP A 90 -2.86 -12.63 -5.96
N ASN A 91 -1.83 -12.97 -5.16
CA ASN A 91 -0.75 -13.88 -5.52
C ASN A 91 -1.04 -15.37 -5.23
N GLN A 92 -2.07 -15.70 -4.45
CA GLN A 92 -2.39 -17.07 -4.02
C GLN A 92 -2.60 -18.06 -5.16
N GLU A 93 -3.18 -17.62 -6.28
CA GLU A 93 -3.39 -18.45 -7.47
C GLU A 93 -2.16 -18.48 -8.40
N GLY A 94 -1.08 -17.82 -8.01
CA GLY A 94 0.19 -17.78 -8.70
C GLY A 94 0.24 -16.80 -9.88
N ALA A 95 1.44 -16.69 -10.46
CA ALA A 95 1.77 -15.68 -11.49
C ALA A 95 0.87 -15.75 -12.74
N ALA A 96 0.40 -16.93 -13.13
CA ALA A 96 -0.47 -17.08 -14.31
C ALA A 96 -1.84 -16.40 -14.10
N PHE A 97 -2.37 -16.43 -12.89
CA PHE A 97 -3.61 -15.74 -12.56
C PHE A 97 -3.39 -14.22 -12.59
N VAL A 98 -2.36 -13.72 -11.93
CA VAL A 98 -2.03 -12.29 -11.95
C VAL A 98 -1.81 -11.81 -13.39
N GLU A 99 -1.09 -12.56 -14.22
CA GLU A 99 -0.89 -12.22 -15.64
C GLU A 99 -2.21 -12.10 -16.40
N LYS A 100 -3.16 -12.98 -16.14
CA LYS A 100 -4.51 -12.92 -16.72
C LYS A 100 -5.24 -11.64 -16.32
N ILE A 101 -5.17 -11.24 -15.03
CA ILE A 101 -5.78 -9.99 -14.54
C ILE A 101 -5.08 -8.78 -15.17
N VAL A 102 -3.75 -8.76 -15.21
CA VAL A 102 -2.98 -7.72 -15.90
C VAL A 102 -3.40 -7.58 -17.36
N GLY A 103 -3.64 -8.71 -18.06
CA GLY A 103 -4.15 -8.71 -19.43
C GLY A 103 -5.49 -7.98 -19.57
N LYS A 104 -6.41 -8.17 -18.61
CA LYS A 104 -7.69 -7.46 -18.57
C LYS A 104 -7.51 -5.97 -18.27
N TYR A 105 -6.72 -5.65 -17.27
CA TYR A 105 -6.47 -4.26 -16.85
C TYR A 105 -5.71 -3.45 -17.91
N SER A 106 -4.82 -4.09 -18.67
CA SER A 106 -4.10 -3.45 -19.77
C SER A 106 -5.01 -3.03 -20.93
N ALA A 107 -6.24 -3.54 -21.00
CA ALA A 107 -7.27 -3.08 -21.93
C ALA A 107 -8.02 -1.82 -21.43
N LEU A 108 -7.86 -1.45 -20.16
CA LEU A 108 -8.44 -0.26 -19.56
C LEU A 108 -7.58 0.97 -19.89
N LYS A 109 -8.23 2.10 -20.02
CA LYS A 109 -7.58 3.31 -20.55
C LYS A 109 -6.60 3.95 -19.55
N ASN A 110 -6.91 3.85 -18.27
CA ASN A 110 -6.22 4.60 -17.23
C ASN A 110 -5.33 3.74 -16.33
N PHE A 111 -5.27 2.43 -16.58
CA PHE A 111 -4.37 1.55 -15.85
C PHE A 111 -2.92 1.77 -16.28
N VAL A 112 -2.06 2.13 -15.33
CA VAL A 112 -0.62 2.36 -15.55
C VAL A 112 0.19 1.30 -14.80
N TYR A 113 0.91 0.47 -15.56
CA TYR A 113 1.59 -0.70 -15.01
C TYR A 113 2.76 -1.13 -15.91
N GLU A 114 3.83 -1.62 -15.32
CA GLU A 114 4.91 -2.33 -16.02
C GLU A 114 5.07 -3.71 -15.38
N LYS A 115 5.03 -4.75 -16.19
CA LYS A 115 5.17 -6.14 -15.73
C LYS A 115 6.52 -6.38 -15.03
N GLY A 116 7.57 -5.71 -15.49
CA GLY A 116 8.92 -5.90 -14.99
C GLY A 116 9.51 -7.27 -15.34
N ASP A 117 10.55 -7.67 -14.62
CA ASP A 117 11.16 -8.99 -14.75
C ASP A 117 10.33 -10.02 -13.96
N PRO A 118 9.77 -11.06 -14.60
CA PRO A 118 8.97 -12.07 -13.92
C PRO A 118 9.76 -12.90 -12.90
N ALA A 119 11.09 -12.90 -12.96
CA ALA A 119 11.93 -13.55 -11.94
C ALA A 119 11.89 -12.82 -10.59
N LEU A 120 11.39 -11.58 -10.56
CA LEU A 120 11.26 -10.76 -9.36
C LEU A 120 9.85 -10.82 -8.75
N GLY A 121 8.91 -11.50 -9.40
CA GLY A 121 7.50 -11.55 -9.02
C GLY A 121 6.59 -10.82 -10.00
N ASN A 122 5.42 -10.39 -9.54
CA ASN A 122 4.35 -9.84 -10.36
C ASN A 122 4.38 -8.30 -10.33
N GLY A 123 5.19 -7.69 -11.22
CA GLY A 123 5.19 -6.24 -11.40
C GLY A 123 5.98 -5.46 -10.35
N ASN A 124 7.29 -5.44 -10.55
CA ASN A 124 8.17 -4.51 -9.84
C ASN A 124 8.51 -3.37 -10.80
N TYR A 125 8.06 -2.14 -10.53
CA TYR A 125 8.20 -1.01 -11.45
C TYR A 125 8.25 0.33 -10.73
N VAL A 126 8.55 1.39 -11.46
CA VAL A 126 8.67 2.75 -10.91
C VAL A 126 7.74 3.70 -11.65
N ILE A 127 7.03 4.53 -10.90
CA ILE A 127 6.25 5.66 -11.40
C ILE A 127 6.97 6.94 -10.96
N GLY A 128 7.51 7.70 -11.91
CA GLY A 128 8.13 9.00 -11.66
C GLY A 128 7.14 10.13 -11.88
N VAL A 129 7.05 11.04 -10.92
CA VAL A 129 6.31 12.31 -11.07
C VAL A 129 7.30 13.38 -11.50
N GLU A 130 7.09 13.90 -12.72
CA GLU A 130 7.99 14.88 -13.34
C GLU A 130 7.41 16.28 -13.31
N GLU A 131 8.23 17.25 -12.89
CA GLU A 131 7.96 18.66 -13.00
C GLU A 131 9.15 19.36 -13.66
N ASN A 132 8.89 20.09 -14.78
CA ASN A 132 9.92 20.86 -15.51
C ASN A 132 11.17 20.03 -15.91
N GLY A 133 10.97 18.78 -16.32
CA GLY A 133 12.04 17.88 -16.76
C GLY A 133 12.81 17.19 -15.62
N LYS A 134 12.37 17.32 -14.37
CA LYS A 134 12.97 16.65 -13.21
C LYS A 134 11.97 15.73 -12.53
N ILE A 135 12.41 14.56 -12.11
CA ILE A 135 11.61 13.67 -11.24
C ILE A 135 11.63 14.25 -9.83
N VAL A 136 10.48 14.75 -9.37
CA VAL A 136 10.33 15.36 -8.04
C VAL A 136 9.97 14.32 -6.98
N GLU A 137 9.32 13.23 -7.37
CA GLU A 137 9.03 12.07 -6.52
C GLU A 137 9.01 10.81 -7.37
N ALA A 138 9.37 9.68 -6.81
CA ALA A 138 9.23 8.38 -7.43
C ALA A 138 8.48 7.41 -6.51
N PHE A 139 7.45 6.74 -7.05
CA PHE A 139 6.78 5.63 -6.37
C PHE A 139 7.37 4.32 -6.89
N VAL A 140 8.03 3.59 -6.01
CA VAL A 140 8.64 2.29 -6.30
C VAL A 140 7.65 1.22 -5.89
N MET A 141 7.00 0.63 -6.88
CA MET A 141 5.95 -0.38 -6.74
C MET A 141 6.63 -1.75 -6.66
N ILE A 142 6.42 -2.49 -5.57
CA ILE A 142 7.12 -3.77 -5.32
C ILE A 142 6.13 -4.86 -4.95
N ASP A 143 6.16 -5.97 -5.66
CA ASP A 143 5.44 -7.18 -5.30
C ASP A 143 6.05 -7.81 -4.04
N SER A 144 5.28 -7.93 -2.99
CA SER A 144 5.70 -8.53 -1.72
C SER A 144 5.40 -10.03 -1.63
N HIS A 145 4.92 -10.64 -2.72
CA HIS A 145 4.56 -12.05 -2.79
C HIS A 145 3.38 -12.44 -1.86
N ASP A 146 3.33 -13.73 -1.44
CA ASP A 146 2.30 -14.28 -0.55
C ASP A 146 2.96 -14.92 0.68
N LYS A 147 3.48 -16.13 0.54
CA LYS A 147 4.09 -16.93 1.61
C LYS A 147 5.51 -17.35 1.26
N ALA A 148 6.34 -17.52 2.29
CA ALA A 148 7.70 -18.02 2.15
C ALA A 148 8.00 -19.09 3.23
N PRO A 149 8.85 -20.07 2.93
CA PRO A 149 9.33 -21.00 3.93
C PRO A 149 10.11 -20.27 5.03
N PHE A 150 9.87 -20.71 6.26
CA PHE A 150 10.57 -20.25 7.45
C PHE A 150 10.94 -21.45 8.31
N VAL A 151 12.14 -21.47 8.83
CA VAL A 151 12.61 -22.52 9.76
C VAL A 151 12.72 -21.91 11.14
N THR A 152 11.92 -22.40 12.08
CA THR A 152 11.95 -21.93 13.47
C THR A 152 13.26 -22.29 14.16
N GLU A 153 13.56 -21.67 15.29
CA GLU A 153 14.73 -22.00 16.12
C GLU A 153 14.80 -23.49 16.51
N ASN A 154 13.65 -24.16 16.59
CA ASN A 154 13.56 -25.59 16.90
C ASN A 154 13.69 -26.50 15.67
N GLY A 155 13.95 -25.93 14.48
CA GLY A 155 14.08 -26.66 13.23
C GLY A 155 12.76 -27.07 12.57
N GLU A 156 11.61 -26.53 13.00
CA GLU A 156 10.31 -26.78 12.40
C GLU A 156 10.14 -25.89 11.15
N GLU A 157 9.77 -26.49 10.01
CA GLU A 157 9.46 -25.74 8.79
C GLU A 157 8.01 -25.25 8.83
N LYS A 158 7.81 -23.96 8.52
CA LYS A 158 6.50 -23.30 8.42
C LYS A 158 6.41 -22.45 7.18
N MET A 159 5.21 -22.15 6.75
CA MET A 159 4.94 -21.12 5.76
C MET A 159 4.52 -19.85 6.51
N GLU A 160 5.35 -18.84 6.39
CA GLU A 160 5.12 -17.50 6.97
C GLU A 160 4.86 -16.47 5.86
N TRP A 161 4.51 -15.24 6.22
CA TRP A 161 4.40 -14.16 5.26
C TRP A 161 5.71 -13.98 4.51
N ALA A 162 5.62 -13.68 3.22
CA ALA A 162 6.81 -13.56 2.39
C ALA A 162 7.64 -12.31 2.74
N LYS A 163 8.86 -12.31 2.29
CA LYS A 163 9.77 -11.17 2.27
C LYS A 163 10.28 -10.95 0.85
N LEU A 164 10.81 -9.79 0.57
CA LEU A 164 11.47 -9.53 -0.71
C LEU A 164 12.64 -10.50 -0.91
N ILE A 165 12.72 -11.09 -2.10
CA ILE A 165 13.84 -11.97 -2.44
C ILE A 165 15.11 -11.12 -2.69
N PRO A 166 16.31 -11.69 -2.52
CA PRO A 166 17.57 -10.96 -2.72
C PRO A 166 17.69 -10.26 -4.07
N ALA A 167 17.13 -10.85 -5.14
CA ALA A 167 17.12 -10.25 -6.47
C ALA A 167 16.28 -8.95 -6.54
N GLN A 168 15.17 -8.87 -5.80
CA GLN A 168 14.39 -7.63 -5.69
C GLN A 168 15.16 -6.53 -4.96
N LEU A 169 15.92 -6.87 -3.92
CA LEU A 169 16.77 -5.89 -3.22
C LEU A 169 17.87 -5.35 -4.13
N VAL A 170 18.44 -6.18 -4.99
CA VAL A 170 19.41 -5.76 -6.02
C VAL A 170 18.73 -4.84 -7.04
N TRP A 171 17.57 -5.25 -7.57
CA TRP A 171 16.77 -4.45 -8.50
C TRP A 171 16.41 -3.08 -7.88
N TYR A 172 15.93 -3.07 -6.65
CA TYR A 172 15.58 -1.85 -5.95
C TYR A 172 16.78 -0.88 -5.85
N LYS A 173 17.95 -1.37 -5.44
CA LYS A 173 19.19 -0.53 -5.36
C LYS A 173 19.55 0.07 -6.73
N GLU A 174 19.33 -0.69 -7.79
CA GLU A 174 19.57 -0.21 -9.15
C GLU A 174 18.57 0.89 -9.54
N GLN A 175 17.27 0.71 -9.26
CA GLN A 175 16.28 1.75 -9.51
C GLN A 175 16.60 3.03 -8.74
N ILE A 176 16.94 2.94 -7.46
CA ILE A 176 17.30 4.10 -6.65
C ILE A 176 18.57 4.78 -7.17
N ARG A 177 19.58 4.03 -7.61
CA ARG A 177 20.76 4.61 -8.25
C ARG A 177 20.38 5.40 -9.49
N ASN A 178 19.58 4.83 -10.38
CA ASN A 178 19.12 5.48 -11.61
C ASN A 178 18.31 6.77 -11.29
N LEU A 179 17.42 6.71 -10.31
CA LEU A 179 16.69 7.90 -9.84
C LEU A 179 17.61 8.99 -9.32
N LYS A 180 18.64 8.61 -8.58
CA LYS A 180 19.68 9.55 -8.08
C LYS A 180 20.44 10.23 -9.20
N GLU A 181 20.83 9.48 -10.22
CA GLU A 181 21.50 9.99 -11.42
C GLU A 181 20.59 10.96 -12.20
N MET A 182 19.27 10.76 -12.17
CA MET A 182 18.27 11.67 -12.72
C MET A 182 17.98 12.88 -11.81
N GLY A 183 18.63 13.01 -10.66
CA GLY A 183 18.46 14.10 -9.70
C GLY A 183 17.21 13.98 -8.82
N CYS A 184 16.58 12.82 -8.76
CA CYS A 184 15.47 12.56 -7.84
C CYS A 184 15.99 12.45 -6.40
N ALA A 185 15.42 13.24 -5.49
CA ALA A 185 15.83 13.30 -4.09
C ALA A 185 14.83 12.63 -3.12
N SER A 186 13.67 12.23 -3.61
CA SER A 186 12.59 11.66 -2.81
C SER A 186 11.92 10.49 -3.53
N ALA A 187 11.75 9.38 -2.81
CA ALA A 187 11.00 8.22 -3.28
C ALA A 187 10.14 7.63 -2.15
N THR A 188 9.04 7.02 -2.55
CA THR A 188 8.13 6.27 -1.69
C THR A 188 8.05 4.84 -2.21
N VAL A 189 8.36 3.85 -1.39
CA VAL A 189 8.10 2.44 -1.69
C VAL A 189 6.63 2.14 -1.39
N ILE A 190 5.96 1.44 -2.30
CA ILE A 190 4.61 0.90 -2.09
C ILE A 190 4.68 -0.61 -2.28
N MET A 191 4.31 -1.35 -1.25
CA MET A 191 4.21 -2.80 -1.24
C MET A 191 3.02 -3.22 -0.35
N HIS A 192 2.65 -4.49 -0.36
CA HIS A 192 1.48 -4.94 0.40
C HIS A 192 1.88 -5.46 1.78
N ILE A 193 2.63 -6.56 1.86
CA ILE A 193 3.06 -7.15 3.12
C ILE A 193 4.13 -6.26 3.76
N PRO A 194 3.99 -5.89 5.03
CA PRO A 194 4.98 -5.05 5.71
C PRO A 194 6.33 -5.76 5.85
N PRO A 195 7.46 -5.06 5.61
CA PRO A 195 8.76 -5.58 5.98
C PRO A 195 8.95 -5.59 7.50
N PHE A 196 9.87 -6.42 7.98
CA PHE A 196 10.12 -6.67 9.41
C PHE A 196 10.35 -5.39 10.23
N VAL A 197 10.84 -4.33 9.62
CA VAL A 197 11.06 -3.03 10.28
C VAL A 197 9.79 -2.46 10.93
N TYR A 198 8.59 -2.77 10.43
CA TYR A 198 7.35 -2.34 11.06
C TYR A 198 7.20 -2.96 12.45
N SER A 199 7.52 -4.25 12.62
CA SER A 199 7.56 -4.91 13.93
C SER A 199 8.63 -4.31 14.84
N GLN A 200 9.80 -3.96 14.30
CA GLN A 200 10.87 -3.31 15.07
C GLN A 200 10.45 -1.91 15.54
N ALA A 201 9.89 -1.11 14.65
CA ALA A 201 9.43 0.25 14.95
C ALA A 201 8.29 0.24 15.99
N SER A 202 7.33 -0.67 15.85
CA SER A 202 6.25 -0.87 16.83
C SER A 202 6.80 -1.23 18.21
N LYS A 203 7.70 -2.22 18.29
CA LYS A 203 8.35 -2.61 19.57
C LYS A 203 9.19 -1.47 20.17
N ALA A 204 9.86 -0.68 19.34
CA ALA A 204 10.63 0.47 19.80
C ALA A 204 9.71 1.56 20.34
N ALA A 205 8.59 1.83 19.68
CA ALA A 205 7.55 2.74 20.15
C ALA A 205 7.01 2.34 21.53
N TYR A 206 6.67 1.07 21.70
CA TYR A 206 6.20 0.54 22.98
C TYR A 206 7.22 0.75 24.12
N LYS A 207 8.52 0.44 23.87
CA LYS A 207 9.59 0.65 24.84
C LYS A 207 9.79 2.12 25.22
N ALA A 208 9.49 3.03 24.31
CA ALA A 208 9.55 4.49 24.59
C ALA A 208 8.35 5.01 25.40
N GLY A 209 7.44 4.12 25.85
CA GLY A 209 6.26 4.49 26.65
C GLY A 209 5.07 4.93 25.81
N ILE A 210 5.11 4.68 24.51
CA ILE A 210 3.94 4.87 23.64
C ILE A 210 3.02 3.68 23.85
N THR A 211 1.80 3.93 24.27
CA THR A 211 0.80 2.86 24.43
C THR A 211 0.27 2.50 23.06
N LEU A 212 0.70 1.34 22.57
CA LEU A 212 0.07 0.69 21.41
C LEU A 212 -1.11 -0.12 21.95
N SER A 213 -2.31 0.20 21.54
CA SER A 213 -3.45 -0.66 21.81
C SER A 213 -3.47 -1.75 20.74
N GLU A 214 -3.00 -2.93 21.09
CA GLU A 214 -3.38 -4.15 20.38
C GLU A 214 -4.72 -4.58 20.95
N VAL A 215 -5.78 -4.49 20.17
CA VAL A 215 -7.12 -4.91 20.57
C VAL A 215 -7.66 -5.90 19.55
N THR A 216 -8.57 -6.77 20.01
CA THR A 216 -9.31 -7.64 19.10
C THR A 216 -10.24 -6.82 18.21
N LEU A 217 -10.73 -7.40 17.11
CA LEU A 217 -11.69 -6.74 16.23
C LEU A 217 -12.95 -6.27 16.97
N GLU A 218 -13.37 -7.00 18.00
CA GLU A 218 -14.52 -6.66 18.84
C GLU A 218 -14.26 -5.45 19.74
N GLU A 219 -12.99 -5.19 20.07
CA GLU A 219 -12.53 -4.07 20.89
C GLU A 219 -12.00 -2.90 20.06
N ALA A 220 -11.97 -3.01 18.75
CA ALA A 220 -11.43 -2.02 17.81
C ALA A 220 -12.17 -0.68 17.77
N ASP A 221 -13.08 -0.45 18.71
CA ASP A 221 -13.70 0.85 19.01
C ASP A 221 -12.83 1.76 19.87
N GLY A 222 -11.70 1.29 20.35
CA GLY A 222 -10.80 2.04 21.20
C GLY A 222 -10.11 3.20 20.51
N ASP A 223 -9.87 4.27 21.24
CA ASP A 223 -9.10 5.43 20.80
C ASP A 223 -7.59 5.20 20.97
N GLY A 224 -7.09 4.01 20.60
CA GLY A 224 -5.67 3.71 20.64
C GLY A 224 -4.90 4.64 19.69
N VAL A 225 -4.60 5.84 20.17
CA VAL A 225 -3.85 6.84 19.40
C VAL A 225 -2.40 6.79 19.83
N TRP A 226 -1.51 6.74 18.86
CA TRP A 226 -0.08 6.91 19.09
C TRP A 226 0.21 8.36 19.45
N ASN A 227 0.41 8.62 20.73
CA ASN A 227 0.81 9.93 21.21
C ASN A 227 2.23 9.88 21.77
N ALA A 228 3.07 10.76 21.29
CA ALA A 228 4.31 11.25 21.90
C ALA A 228 5.36 10.21 22.35
N GLY A 229 6.46 10.23 21.78
CA GLY A 229 7.71 9.49 21.95
C GLY A 229 8.46 9.38 20.66
N TYR A 230 7.74 9.30 19.55
CA TYR A 230 8.27 9.56 18.23
C TYR A 230 7.61 10.82 17.68
N GLU A 231 8.42 11.82 17.32
CA GLU A 231 7.94 12.94 16.54
C GLU A 231 7.27 12.42 15.28
N GLN A 232 6.08 12.96 14.95
CA GLN A 232 5.32 12.62 13.75
C GLN A 232 4.65 11.22 13.75
N SER A 233 4.47 10.57 14.88
CA SER A 233 3.65 9.36 14.97
C SER A 233 2.18 9.69 15.02
N SER A 234 1.37 8.95 14.25
CA SER A 234 -0.09 9.11 14.23
C SER A 234 -0.79 7.81 13.85
N GLY A 235 -2.08 7.69 14.16
CA GLY A 235 -2.89 6.53 13.85
C GLY A 235 -3.00 5.52 14.99
N VAL A 236 -3.42 4.31 14.65
CA VAL A 236 -3.68 3.22 15.59
C VAL A 236 -3.04 1.92 15.15
N GLN A 237 -2.82 1.04 16.11
CA GLN A 237 -2.47 -0.35 15.88
C GLN A 237 -3.42 -1.22 16.70
N TYR A 238 -4.32 -1.93 16.03
CA TYR A 238 -5.32 -2.78 16.67
C TYR A 238 -5.08 -4.28 16.46
N GLU A 239 -4.06 -4.61 15.68
CA GLU A 239 -3.65 -6.01 15.50
C GLU A 239 -2.13 -6.14 15.38
N GLY A 240 -1.64 -7.36 15.57
CA GLY A 240 -0.22 -7.67 15.37
C GLY A 240 0.23 -7.40 13.94
N ILE A 241 1.51 -7.11 13.77
CA ILE A 241 2.09 -6.85 12.46
C ILE A 241 2.36 -8.18 11.77
N ALA A 242 1.62 -8.45 10.70
CA ALA A 242 1.73 -9.67 9.91
C ALA A 242 2.85 -9.53 8.87
N CYS A 243 4.08 -9.84 9.26
CA CYS A 243 5.28 -9.76 8.43
C CYS A 243 6.11 -11.05 8.51
N TYR A 244 7.15 -11.16 7.68
CA TYR A 244 8.16 -12.20 7.86
C TYR A 244 8.76 -12.09 9.28
N PRO A 245 8.98 -13.22 10.00
CA PRO A 245 9.25 -13.17 11.45
C PRO A 245 10.67 -12.73 11.84
N GLU A 246 11.55 -12.52 10.86
CA GLU A 246 12.95 -12.14 11.07
C GLU A 246 13.37 -10.99 10.16
N GLU A 247 14.58 -10.47 10.40
CA GLU A 247 15.23 -9.48 9.53
C GLU A 247 15.22 -9.92 8.06
N ASP A 248 14.70 -9.04 7.21
CA ASP A 248 14.48 -9.30 5.78
C ASP A 248 15.44 -8.52 4.88
N GLY A 249 16.27 -7.64 5.45
CA GLY A 249 17.22 -6.80 4.73
C GLY A 249 16.61 -5.64 3.94
N VAL A 250 15.29 -5.48 3.94
CA VAL A 250 14.59 -4.42 3.21
C VAL A 250 14.96 -3.06 3.76
N PHE A 251 14.84 -2.86 5.06
CA PHE A 251 15.05 -1.57 5.68
C PHE A 251 16.51 -1.09 5.59
N GLU A 252 17.46 -1.99 5.81
CA GLU A 252 18.90 -1.72 5.64
C GLU A 252 19.23 -1.32 4.19
N THR A 253 18.60 -2.00 3.25
CA THR A 253 18.70 -1.69 1.82
C THR A 253 18.16 -0.30 1.51
N VAL A 254 17.00 0.06 2.05
CA VAL A 254 16.37 1.38 1.89
C VAL A 254 17.27 2.48 2.49
N LEU A 255 17.75 2.30 3.72
CA LEU A 255 18.63 3.27 4.37
C LEU A 255 19.94 3.50 3.58
N SER A 256 20.59 2.41 3.14
CA SER A 256 21.84 2.50 2.40
C SER A 256 21.68 3.15 1.01
N ALA A 257 20.55 2.98 0.37
CA ALA A 257 20.27 3.58 -0.94
C ALA A 257 20.03 5.11 -0.88
N GLY A 258 19.40 5.61 0.19
CA GLY A 258 19.44 7.02 0.60
C GLY A 258 18.50 8.00 -0.11
N VAL A 259 17.63 7.57 -1.05
CA VAL A 259 16.64 8.43 -1.73
C VAL A 259 15.24 8.22 -1.16
N THR A 260 14.92 6.99 -0.77
CA THR A 260 13.62 6.64 -0.20
C THR A 260 13.39 7.34 1.13
N LYS A 261 12.27 7.98 1.25
CA LYS A 261 11.81 8.71 2.44
C LYS A 261 10.64 8.03 3.13
N ARG A 262 9.93 7.14 2.41
CA ARG A 262 8.69 6.53 2.88
C ARG A 262 8.59 5.09 2.41
N ILE A 263 7.97 4.26 3.25
CA ILE A 263 7.49 2.92 2.88
C ILE A 263 6.01 2.91 3.24
N LEU A 264 5.15 2.52 2.31
CA LEU A 264 3.72 2.34 2.51
C LEU A 264 3.37 0.87 2.31
N VAL A 265 2.55 0.33 3.22
CA VAL A 265 2.07 -1.05 3.21
C VAL A 265 0.55 -1.10 3.45
N GLY A 266 -0.07 -2.24 3.09
CA GLY A 266 -1.44 -2.62 3.45
C GLY A 266 -1.46 -3.82 4.40
N HIS A 267 -2.27 -4.84 4.09
CA HIS A 267 -2.27 -6.18 4.66
C HIS A 267 -2.97 -6.31 6.02
N ASP A 268 -2.63 -5.48 7.00
CA ASP A 268 -3.25 -5.48 8.33
C ASP A 268 -4.39 -4.47 8.35
N HIS A 269 -5.64 -4.95 8.42
CA HIS A 269 -6.83 -4.17 8.07
C HIS A 269 -7.27 -3.16 9.12
N VAL A 270 -6.75 -3.29 10.35
CA VAL A 270 -7.09 -2.39 11.45
C VAL A 270 -5.85 -1.70 12.05
N ASN A 271 -4.77 -1.67 11.26
CA ASN A 271 -3.59 -0.84 11.50
C ASN A 271 -3.57 0.32 10.51
N ASN A 272 -3.35 1.54 10.99
CA ASN A 272 -3.24 2.72 10.12
C ASN A 272 -2.23 3.75 10.63
N PHE A 273 -1.24 3.33 11.39
CA PHE A 273 -0.28 4.26 11.93
C PHE A 273 0.72 4.79 10.90
N ILE A 274 1.17 6.02 11.15
CA ILE A 274 2.28 6.65 10.44
C ILE A 274 3.35 6.99 11.47
N ILE A 275 4.54 6.41 11.31
CA ILE A 275 5.64 6.56 12.24
C ILE A 275 6.95 6.89 11.52
N THR A 276 7.76 7.79 12.06
CA THR A 276 9.11 8.02 11.57
C THR A 276 10.10 7.16 12.35
N TYR A 277 10.76 6.25 11.68
CA TYR A 277 11.76 5.37 12.26
C TYR A 277 13.08 5.50 11.52
N GLN A 278 14.14 5.88 12.22
CA GLN A 278 15.49 6.12 11.66
C GLN A 278 15.48 7.02 10.39
N GLY A 279 14.60 8.02 10.37
CA GLY A 279 14.51 8.98 9.25
C GLY A 279 13.67 8.53 8.05
N ILE A 280 13.07 7.34 8.10
CA ILE A 280 12.12 6.83 7.12
C ILE A 280 10.72 6.85 7.73
N GLN A 281 9.75 7.38 7.00
CA GLN A 281 8.34 7.33 7.39
C GLN A 281 7.74 5.98 6.98
N LEU A 282 7.31 5.20 7.97
CA LEU A 282 6.59 3.93 7.81
C LEU A 282 5.10 4.21 7.89
N ILE A 283 4.35 3.80 6.88
CA ILE A 283 2.95 4.15 6.71
C ILE A 283 2.15 2.85 6.54
N TYR A 284 1.27 2.53 7.50
CA TYR A 284 0.17 1.63 7.20
C TYR A 284 -0.91 2.41 6.48
N ALA A 285 -1.29 1.95 5.29
CA ALA A 285 -2.38 2.55 4.53
C ALA A 285 -3.73 2.30 5.21
N LEU A 286 -4.59 3.30 5.18
CA LEU A 286 -5.95 3.16 5.68
C LEU A 286 -6.76 2.28 4.74
N LYS A 287 -7.37 1.21 5.27
CA LYS A 287 -8.19 0.25 4.51
C LYS A 287 -9.35 0.93 3.79
N ALA A 288 -9.62 0.47 2.57
CA ALA A 288 -10.74 0.92 1.75
C ALA A 288 -11.86 -0.12 1.68
N GLY A 289 -13.02 0.20 2.23
CA GLY A 289 -14.20 -0.65 2.14
C GLY A 289 -14.27 -1.75 3.20
N ALA A 290 -15.28 -2.61 3.06
CA ALA A 290 -15.70 -3.61 4.03
C ALA A 290 -15.32 -5.06 3.66
N GLY A 291 -14.53 -5.25 2.61
CA GLY A 291 -14.07 -6.58 2.21
C GLY A 291 -13.25 -7.26 3.30
N CYS A 292 -13.45 -8.56 3.53
CA CYS A 292 -12.85 -9.31 4.63
C CYS A 292 -13.20 -8.73 6.02
N TYR A 293 -12.28 -8.74 6.99
CA TYR A 293 -12.48 -8.05 8.27
C TYR A 293 -12.10 -6.57 8.17
N TRP A 294 -12.75 -5.74 8.96
CA TRP A 294 -12.53 -4.29 8.93
C TRP A 294 -13.10 -3.60 10.16
N ASN A 295 -12.78 -2.33 10.33
CA ASN A 295 -13.40 -1.47 11.33
C ASN A 295 -14.08 -0.29 10.61
N PRO A 296 -15.39 -0.06 10.78
CA PRO A 296 -16.10 1.05 10.14
C PRO A 296 -15.52 2.44 10.42
N LYS A 297 -14.84 2.63 11.56
CA LYS A 297 -14.15 3.88 11.89
C LYS A 297 -12.79 4.01 11.21
N LEU A 298 -12.22 2.91 10.71
CA LEU A 298 -10.96 2.84 10.00
C LEU A 298 -11.20 2.54 8.52
N ASN A 299 -12.06 3.33 7.87
CA ASN A 299 -12.41 3.19 6.48
C ASN A 299 -12.08 4.47 5.72
N GLY A 300 -11.38 4.36 4.61
CA GLY A 300 -10.98 5.51 3.82
C GLY A 300 -9.83 5.26 2.87
N GLY A 301 -8.85 6.15 2.85
CA GLY A 301 -7.66 6.05 2.01
C GLY A 301 -6.51 6.90 2.53
N THR A 302 -5.32 6.70 1.99
CA THR A 302 -4.11 7.46 2.35
C THR A 302 -3.75 8.42 1.22
N VAL A 303 -3.56 9.68 1.55
CA VAL A 303 -3.33 10.75 0.58
C VAL A 303 -1.91 11.29 0.71
N PHE A 304 -1.23 11.41 -0.43
CA PHE A 304 0.06 12.08 -0.55
C PHE A 304 -0.15 13.38 -1.35
N LYS A 305 0.43 14.49 -0.87
CA LYS A 305 0.52 15.72 -1.64
C LYS A 305 1.97 16.04 -1.95
N LEU A 306 2.22 16.32 -3.21
CA LEU A 306 3.54 16.60 -3.75
C LEU A 306 3.60 18.00 -4.33
N ASN A 307 4.68 18.70 -4.03
CA ASN A 307 5.10 19.91 -4.73
C ASN A 307 6.36 19.67 -5.58
N GLY A 308 7.03 20.71 -6.04
CA GLY A 308 8.28 20.62 -6.82
C GLY A 308 9.49 20.04 -6.05
N SER A 309 9.33 19.74 -4.76
CA SER A 309 10.37 19.14 -3.90
C SER A 309 10.03 17.71 -3.46
N GLY A 310 8.97 17.13 -3.99
CA GLY A 310 8.47 15.79 -3.63
C GLY A 310 7.30 15.84 -2.65
N VAL A 311 7.01 14.71 -2.02
CA VAL A 311 5.92 14.58 -1.03
C VAL A 311 6.24 15.40 0.21
N TYR A 312 5.35 16.30 0.57
CA TYR A 312 5.43 17.13 1.77
C TYR A 312 4.33 16.85 2.80
N GLU A 313 3.23 16.20 2.40
CA GLU A 313 2.13 15.81 3.30
C GLU A 313 1.71 14.36 3.03
N VAL A 314 1.55 13.57 4.08
CA VAL A 314 0.91 12.26 4.06
C VAL A 314 -0.13 12.24 5.16
N LYS A 315 -1.37 11.86 4.83
CA LYS A 315 -2.46 11.76 5.80
C LYS A 315 -3.51 10.73 5.40
N HIS A 316 -4.24 10.23 6.37
CA HIS A 316 -5.44 9.45 6.12
C HIS A 316 -6.66 10.34 5.94
N GLU A 317 -7.49 9.99 4.98
CA GLU A 317 -8.80 10.59 4.74
C GLU A 317 -9.87 9.55 5.02
N TYR A 318 -10.60 9.77 6.12
CA TYR A 318 -11.65 8.86 6.56
C TYR A 318 -12.98 9.16 5.86
N VAL A 319 -13.76 8.11 5.61
CA VAL A 319 -15.12 8.19 5.07
C VAL A 319 -16.09 7.51 6.03
N ASP A 320 -17.07 8.27 6.50
CA ASP A 320 -18.15 7.74 7.36
C ASP A 320 -19.17 6.97 6.50
N VAL A 321 -19.39 5.72 6.84
CA VAL A 321 -20.34 4.82 6.19
C VAL A 321 -21.36 4.24 7.17
N SER A 322 -21.51 4.83 8.34
CA SER A 322 -22.36 4.34 9.43
C SER A 322 -23.83 4.24 9.07
N ASP A 323 -24.29 5.03 8.12
CA ASP A 323 -25.66 5.00 7.60
C ASP A 323 -25.92 3.77 6.70
N LEU A 324 -24.90 3.18 6.09
CA LEU A 324 -25.00 1.96 5.28
C LEU A 324 -25.00 0.67 6.13
N LEU A 325 -24.75 0.79 7.43
CA LEU A 325 -24.71 -0.32 8.38
C LEU A 325 -26.00 -0.51 9.19
N LYS A 326 -27.06 0.24 8.87
CA LYS A 326 -28.35 0.26 9.58
C LYS A 326 -29.33 -0.77 9.02
#